data_2e65323e0d621b7f4dfe0fee3f1a43b3
#
_entry.id   2e65323e0d621b7f4dfe0fee3f1a43b3
#
_cell.length_a   1.000
_cell.length_b   1.000
_cell.length_c   1.000
_cell.angle_alpha   90.00
_cell.angle_beta   90.00
_cell.angle_gamma   90.00
#
_symmetry.space_group_name_H-M   'P 1'
#
loop_
_entity.id
_entity.type
_entity.pdbx_description
1 polymer ?
#
loop_
_entity_poly.entity_id
_entity_poly.type
_entity_poly.pdbx_seq_one_letter_code
_entity_poly.pdbx_strand_id
1 'polypeptide(L)'
;MFSSCTNTPSTKGTFGFDLEFLQKSEPGILVLEDASGDAKIIISPNLQGRVMTSTAEGDQGTSFGWLNYDLLATRKTTKHMTAFGGEERFWLGPEGGQFSIYFKKGQDFTFENWQVPKEIDSEAFQLVSATKSEAKFTKEMHVENYIGTALDLHVDRDVRLLGKENINQLLGINLSKDVKMVGFETANSITNTGKIPWNKTNGMLSIWILSMLNASEKTMVVAPFKQDAEGPVYTDDYFGKVPADRLRHENGVIFFKADAKYRSKIGISPSRALPFIGSYDAEKQVLTVAQFDLPGGNSQYVNGKWELQKDPLSGDAVNAYNDGVNNGNQLGKFYEIESSSPAAELDPGKTLTHHHRTIHFMGPKQDLNQISLKVFGIPVDQMK
;
A
#
# COMPACT_ATOMS: atom_id res chain seq x y z
N MET A 1 46.60 -12.88 1.27
CA MET A 1 45.87 -12.71 0.00
C MET A 1 44.65 -11.88 0.31
N PHE A 2 44.65 -10.59 -0.08
CA PHE A 2 43.46 -9.74 0.03
C PHE A 2 42.55 -10.08 -1.15
N SER A 3 41.44 -10.70 -0.84
CA SER A 3 40.36 -10.89 -1.82
C SER A 3 39.74 -9.52 -2.12
N SER A 4 40.07 -8.95 -3.27
CA SER A 4 39.36 -7.76 -3.75
C SER A 4 37.96 -8.16 -4.11
N CYS A 5 36.99 -7.83 -3.26
CA CYS A 5 35.58 -7.83 -3.69
C CYS A 5 35.46 -6.79 -4.83
N THR A 6 35.43 -7.27 -6.06
CA THR A 6 35.01 -6.46 -7.21
C THR A 6 33.53 -6.18 -7.03
N ASN A 7 33.19 -5.01 -6.47
CA ASN A 7 31.79 -4.52 -6.49
C ASN A 7 31.38 -4.38 -7.96
N THR A 8 30.55 -5.30 -8.44
CA THR A 8 29.85 -5.13 -9.72
C THR A 8 28.96 -3.90 -9.58
N PRO A 9 29.05 -2.89 -10.46
CA PRO A 9 28.19 -1.72 -10.37
C PRO A 9 26.72 -2.12 -10.35
N SER A 10 25.96 -1.60 -9.41
CA SER A 10 24.52 -1.81 -9.32
C SER A 10 23.82 -1.21 -10.54
N THR A 11 22.91 -1.94 -11.17
CA THR A 11 22.16 -1.48 -12.34
C THR A 11 20.76 -1.03 -11.94
N LYS A 12 20.20 -0.05 -12.64
CA LYS A 12 18.83 0.44 -12.37
C LYS A 12 17.84 -0.71 -12.37
N GLY A 13 17.01 -0.78 -11.33
CA GLY A 13 16.04 -1.87 -11.08
C GLY A 13 16.56 -2.93 -10.10
N THR A 14 17.82 -2.83 -9.63
CA THR A 14 18.31 -3.62 -8.51
C THR A 14 18.19 -2.86 -7.20
N PHE A 15 18.06 -3.59 -6.11
CA PHE A 15 17.98 -3.01 -4.76
C PHE A 15 19.22 -2.17 -4.40
N GLY A 16 20.43 -2.63 -4.73
CA GLY A 16 21.67 -1.91 -4.47
C GLY A 16 21.73 -0.57 -5.21
N PHE A 17 21.21 -0.49 -6.44
CA PHE A 17 21.09 0.79 -7.15
C PHE A 17 20.17 1.76 -6.41
N ASP A 18 19.00 1.28 -5.98
CA ASP A 18 18.04 2.11 -5.25
C ASP A 18 18.56 2.51 -3.87
N LEU A 19 19.27 1.62 -3.19
CA LEU A 19 19.92 1.92 -1.92
C LEU A 19 20.97 3.03 -2.08
N GLU A 20 21.88 2.92 -3.05
CA GLU A 20 22.89 3.96 -3.33
C GLU A 20 22.22 5.30 -3.71
N PHE A 21 21.18 5.27 -4.51
CA PHE A 21 20.43 6.47 -4.89
C PHE A 21 19.75 7.10 -3.66
N LEU A 22 19.02 6.32 -2.86
CA LEU A 22 18.31 6.82 -1.69
C LEU A 22 19.26 7.32 -0.60
N GLN A 23 20.41 6.69 -0.40
CA GLN A 23 21.45 7.21 0.53
C GLN A 23 21.91 8.62 0.19
N LYS A 24 21.89 8.98 -1.10
CA LYS A 24 22.29 10.32 -1.58
C LYS A 24 21.14 11.34 -1.56
N SER A 25 19.93 10.88 -1.88
CA SER A 25 18.76 11.76 -2.09
C SER A 25 17.84 11.85 -0.87
N GLU A 26 17.88 10.87 0.05
CA GLU A 26 16.98 10.73 1.19
C GLU A 26 17.77 10.49 2.48
N PRO A 27 18.24 11.56 3.17
CA PRO A 27 19.06 11.40 4.38
C PRO A 27 18.34 10.63 5.48
N GLY A 28 19.07 9.76 6.18
CA GLY A 28 18.58 9.04 7.35
C GLY A 28 17.72 7.81 7.01
N ILE A 29 17.79 7.29 5.78
CA ILE A 29 17.15 6.01 5.47
C ILE A 29 17.67 4.90 6.37
N LEU A 30 16.80 3.94 6.65
CA LEU A 30 17.09 2.74 7.39
C LEU A 30 17.04 1.53 6.44
N VAL A 31 17.92 0.56 6.67
CA VAL A 31 17.86 -0.74 6.00
C VAL A 31 17.57 -1.80 7.06
N LEU A 32 16.45 -2.51 6.92
CA LEU A 32 16.23 -3.73 7.68
C LEU A 32 16.63 -4.92 6.81
N GLU A 33 17.27 -5.91 7.43
CA GLU A 33 17.77 -7.09 6.73
C GLU A 33 17.62 -8.36 7.57
N ASP A 34 17.41 -9.48 6.93
CA ASP A 34 17.44 -10.79 7.57
C ASP A 34 18.86 -11.26 7.83
N ALA A 35 19.02 -12.40 8.51
CA ALA A 35 20.34 -12.94 8.86
C ALA A 35 21.19 -13.35 7.65
N SER A 36 20.55 -13.67 6.50
CA SER A 36 21.26 -14.03 5.26
C SER A 36 21.71 -12.80 4.48
N GLY A 37 21.04 -11.65 4.67
CA GLY A 37 21.20 -10.45 3.86
C GLY A 37 20.55 -10.53 2.49
N ASP A 38 19.70 -11.55 2.24
CA ASP A 38 18.96 -11.69 1.01
C ASP A 38 17.65 -10.88 1.05
N ALA A 39 16.89 -11.00 2.15
CA ALA A 39 15.69 -10.22 2.35
C ALA A 39 16.02 -8.87 2.99
N LYS A 40 15.75 -7.79 2.27
CA LYS A 40 16.02 -6.42 2.73
C LYS A 40 14.87 -5.48 2.39
N ILE A 41 14.68 -4.46 3.24
CA ILE A 41 13.78 -3.33 2.98
C ILE A 41 14.47 -2.01 3.29
N ILE A 42 14.16 -0.96 2.53
CA ILE A 42 14.61 0.42 2.79
C ILE A 42 13.43 1.21 3.33
N ILE A 43 13.64 1.93 4.43
CA ILE A 43 12.63 2.78 5.06
C ILE A 43 13.12 4.23 5.12
N SER A 44 12.22 5.18 4.78
CA SER A 44 12.47 6.61 4.94
C SER A 44 11.66 7.18 6.11
N PRO A 45 12.31 7.59 7.22
CA PRO A 45 11.65 8.33 8.29
C PRO A 45 11.06 9.66 7.83
N ASN A 46 11.75 10.36 6.91
CA ASN A 46 11.33 11.66 6.38
C ASN A 46 10.08 11.59 5.51
N LEU A 47 9.71 10.40 5.06
CA LEU A 47 8.51 10.11 4.28
C LEU A 47 7.57 9.18 5.06
N GLN A 48 7.21 9.55 6.28
CA GLN A 48 6.21 8.86 7.14
C GLN A 48 6.59 7.43 7.56
N GLY A 49 7.88 7.10 7.72
CA GLY A 49 8.30 5.72 7.95
C GLY A 49 7.95 4.80 6.76
N ARG A 50 7.95 5.36 5.55
CA ARG A 50 7.57 4.70 4.30
C ARG A 50 8.56 3.61 3.95
N VAL A 51 8.07 2.41 3.63
CA VAL A 51 8.89 1.40 2.99
C VAL A 51 9.09 1.83 1.54
N MET A 52 10.31 2.19 1.17
CA MET A 52 10.64 2.70 -0.16
C MET A 52 10.70 1.58 -1.19
N THR A 53 11.42 0.52 -0.86
CA THR A 53 11.52 -0.69 -1.70
C THR A 53 12.05 -1.86 -0.88
N SER A 54 11.86 -3.06 -1.41
CA SER A 54 12.37 -4.31 -0.85
C SER A 54 13.02 -5.20 -1.90
N THR A 55 13.72 -6.24 -1.47
CA THR A 55 14.29 -7.28 -2.31
C THR A 55 14.32 -8.62 -1.59
N ALA A 56 14.31 -9.71 -2.35
CA ALA A 56 14.42 -11.10 -1.86
C ALA A 56 15.78 -11.75 -2.20
N GLU A 57 16.72 -11.02 -2.82
CA GLU A 57 17.97 -11.55 -3.36
C GLU A 57 19.16 -10.61 -3.14
N GLY A 58 19.16 -9.86 -2.03
CA GLY A 58 20.24 -8.95 -1.68
C GLY A 58 20.39 -7.77 -2.64
N ASP A 59 21.55 -7.14 -2.64
CA ASP A 59 21.78 -5.88 -3.37
C ASP A 59 21.68 -6.04 -4.90
N GLN A 60 21.94 -7.21 -5.45
CA GLN A 60 21.83 -7.49 -6.89
C GLN A 60 20.41 -7.95 -7.27
N GLY A 61 19.54 -8.20 -6.29
CA GLY A 61 18.17 -8.62 -6.48
C GLY A 61 17.27 -7.54 -7.02
N THR A 62 16.10 -7.95 -7.52
CA THR A 62 15.06 -7.06 -8.01
C THR A 62 14.56 -6.12 -6.91
N SER A 63 14.41 -4.85 -7.24
CA SER A 63 13.76 -3.83 -6.41
C SER A 63 12.25 -3.80 -6.73
N PHE A 64 11.39 -4.00 -5.72
CA PHE A 64 9.95 -4.18 -5.95
C PHE A 64 9.16 -2.88 -5.92
N GLY A 65 9.55 -1.93 -5.06
CA GLY A 65 8.91 -0.63 -4.95
C GLY A 65 9.18 0.26 -6.16
N TRP A 66 8.16 1.00 -6.61
CA TRP A 66 8.36 2.04 -7.60
C TRP A 66 8.87 3.32 -6.93
N LEU A 67 9.92 3.93 -7.51
CA LEU A 67 10.54 5.16 -7.03
C LEU A 67 10.51 6.22 -8.11
N ASN A 68 10.11 7.45 -7.73
CA ASN A 68 10.24 8.62 -8.59
C ASN A 68 11.60 9.27 -8.36
N TYR A 69 12.59 8.84 -9.13
CA TYR A 69 13.96 9.30 -8.97
C TYR A 69 14.10 10.82 -9.13
N ASP A 70 13.35 11.44 -10.04
CA ASP A 70 13.43 12.88 -10.31
C ASP A 70 12.90 13.71 -9.13
N LEU A 71 11.75 13.32 -8.58
CA LEU A 71 11.21 13.98 -7.38
C LEU A 71 12.08 13.74 -6.15
N LEU A 72 12.54 12.51 -5.96
CA LEU A 72 13.44 12.16 -4.85
C LEU A 72 14.76 12.92 -4.92
N ALA A 73 15.38 13.02 -6.11
CA ALA A 73 16.63 13.75 -6.30
C ALA A 73 16.50 15.26 -6.00
N THR A 74 15.34 15.84 -6.32
CA THR A 74 15.12 17.29 -6.12
C THR A 74 14.50 17.62 -4.77
N ARG A 75 13.84 16.67 -4.13
CA ARG A 75 13.05 16.84 -2.88
C ARG A 75 11.99 17.93 -2.99
N LYS A 76 11.61 18.30 -4.19
CA LYS A 76 10.56 19.30 -4.42
C LYS A 76 9.19 18.67 -4.26
N THR A 77 8.39 19.27 -3.38
CA THR A 77 6.98 18.90 -3.27
C THR A 77 6.18 19.46 -4.45
N THR A 78 5.11 18.78 -4.81
CA THR A 78 4.17 19.19 -5.84
C THR A 78 2.87 19.70 -5.20
N LYS A 79 2.05 20.42 -5.98
CA LYS A 79 0.89 21.15 -5.46
C LYS A 79 -0.14 20.24 -4.77
N HIS A 80 -0.46 19.11 -5.37
CA HIS A 80 -1.59 18.29 -4.91
C HIS A 80 -1.14 17.11 -4.07
N MET A 81 -0.19 16.34 -4.58
CA MET A 81 0.39 15.15 -3.97
C MET A 81 1.80 14.99 -4.51
N THR A 82 2.76 14.69 -3.66
CA THR A 82 4.12 14.44 -4.09
C THR A 82 4.35 12.94 -4.29
N ALA A 83 4.28 12.49 -5.53
CA ALA A 83 4.44 11.10 -5.89
C ALA A 83 5.91 10.64 -5.83
N PHE A 84 6.53 10.66 -4.66
CA PHE A 84 7.89 10.14 -4.44
C PHE A 84 8.03 8.65 -4.72
N GLY A 85 6.93 7.91 -4.71
CA GLY A 85 6.93 6.46 -4.77
C GLY A 85 6.96 5.83 -3.38
N GLY A 86 7.34 4.59 -3.34
CA GLY A 86 7.43 3.80 -2.11
C GLY A 86 6.52 2.59 -2.13
N GLU A 87 7.06 1.46 -1.75
CA GLU A 87 6.41 0.16 -1.77
C GLU A 87 5.22 0.08 -0.80
N GLU A 88 5.27 0.87 0.30
CA GLU A 88 4.14 1.01 1.20
C GLU A 88 4.12 2.38 1.87
N ARG A 89 2.99 3.08 1.75
CA ARG A 89 2.72 4.41 2.29
C ARG A 89 1.60 4.36 3.32
N PHE A 90 1.75 5.15 4.39
CA PHE A 90 0.69 5.42 5.36
C PHE A 90 -0.09 6.66 4.94
N TRP A 91 -1.38 6.51 4.73
CA TRP A 91 -2.32 7.61 4.54
C TRP A 91 -3.53 7.45 5.46
N LEU A 92 -4.40 8.44 5.44
CA LEU A 92 -5.66 8.47 6.18
C LEU A 92 -6.82 8.73 5.21
N GLY A 93 -7.90 7.99 5.36
CA GLY A 93 -9.17 8.26 4.70
C GLY A 93 -10.16 8.99 5.64
N PRO A 94 -11.28 9.53 5.08
CA PRO A 94 -11.71 9.44 3.69
C PRO A 94 -11.04 10.48 2.78
N GLU A 95 -10.84 10.09 1.51
CA GLU A 95 -10.30 11.00 0.50
C GLU A 95 -11.35 12.02 0.04
N GLY A 96 -12.61 11.63 -0.10
CA GLY A 96 -13.71 12.49 -0.50
C GLY A 96 -14.85 12.54 0.51
N GLY A 97 -15.90 13.26 0.17
CA GLY A 97 -17.10 13.41 0.98
C GLY A 97 -17.00 14.43 2.10
N GLN A 98 -18.08 14.54 2.87
CA GLN A 98 -18.21 15.54 3.93
C GLN A 98 -17.21 15.39 5.07
N PHE A 99 -16.55 14.26 5.21
CA PHE A 99 -15.52 14.01 6.23
C PHE A 99 -14.09 13.95 5.65
N SER A 100 -13.93 14.28 4.37
CA SER A 100 -12.62 14.33 3.71
C SER A 100 -11.67 15.28 4.41
N ILE A 101 -10.41 14.88 4.53
CA ILE A 101 -9.30 15.74 4.98
C ILE A 101 -8.48 16.29 3.80
N TYR A 102 -8.91 16.03 2.55
CA TYR A 102 -8.23 16.43 1.31
C TYR A 102 -8.85 17.65 0.65
N PHE A 103 -10.04 18.07 1.10
CA PHE A 103 -10.76 19.24 0.59
C PHE A 103 -11.12 20.19 1.72
N LYS A 104 -10.95 21.48 1.48
CA LYS A 104 -11.35 22.51 2.43
C LYS A 104 -12.87 22.73 2.39
N LYS A 105 -13.42 23.11 3.52
CA LYS A 105 -14.84 23.42 3.67
C LYS A 105 -15.37 24.33 2.55
N GLY A 106 -16.45 23.89 1.91
CA GLY A 106 -17.16 24.65 0.88
C GLY A 106 -16.52 24.65 -0.50
N GLN A 107 -15.41 23.93 -0.71
CA GLN A 107 -14.82 23.72 -2.03
C GLN A 107 -15.58 22.62 -2.79
N ASP A 108 -15.61 22.75 -4.12
CA ASP A 108 -16.09 21.67 -5.00
C ASP A 108 -15.08 20.50 -5.00
N PHE A 109 -15.60 19.28 -5.13
CA PHE A 109 -14.78 18.07 -5.20
C PHE A 109 -14.17 17.90 -6.61
N THR A 110 -13.20 18.75 -6.91
CA THR A 110 -12.45 18.75 -8.17
C THR A 110 -10.97 18.53 -7.91
N PHE A 111 -10.23 18.09 -8.93
CA PHE A 111 -8.78 17.88 -8.80
C PHE A 111 -8.03 19.17 -8.43
N GLU A 112 -8.49 20.34 -8.88
CA GLU A 112 -7.88 21.65 -8.59
C GLU A 112 -7.92 21.96 -7.09
N ASN A 113 -8.94 21.48 -6.39
CA ASN A 113 -9.17 21.69 -4.95
C ASN A 113 -8.62 20.57 -4.08
N TRP A 114 -8.39 19.39 -4.67
CA TRP A 114 -7.84 18.24 -3.96
C TRP A 114 -6.40 18.50 -3.51
N GLN A 115 -6.14 18.22 -2.25
CA GLN A 115 -4.82 18.42 -1.65
C GLN A 115 -4.56 17.38 -0.58
N VAL A 116 -3.51 16.58 -0.74
CA VAL A 116 -3.08 15.65 0.31
C VAL A 116 -2.56 16.45 1.51
N PRO A 117 -3.02 16.17 2.74
CA PRO A 117 -2.46 16.76 3.94
C PRO A 117 -0.95 16.54 4.01
N LYS A 118 -0.20 17.61 4.32
CA LYS A 118 1.29 17.56 4.38
C LYS A 118 1.79 16.55 5.41
N GLU A 119 1.02 16.31 6.45
CA GLU A 119 1.30 15.36 7.52
C GLU A 119 1.49 13.93 7.00
N ILE A 120 0.79 13.58 5.91
CA ILE A 120 0.85 12.26 5.26
C ILE A 120 1.46 12.29 3.85
N ASP A 121 1.78 13.46 3.31
CA ASP A 121 2.44 13.61 1.99
C ASP A 121 3.96 13.77 2.11
N SER A 122 4.41 14.74 2.92
CA SER A 122 5.80 15.23 2.87
C SER A 122 6.45 15.49 4.23
N GLU A 123 5.71 15.43 5.34
CA GLU A 123 6.30 15.59 6.68
C GLU A 123 6.89 14.27 7.21
N ALA A 124 7.99 14.39 7.94
CA ALA A 124 8.65 13.27 8.58
C ALA A 124 7.84 12.68 9.76
N PHE A 125 7.96 11.39 9.97
CA PHE A 125 7.66 10.77 11.25
C PHE A 125 8.93 10.67 12.10
N GLN A 126 8.78 10.84 13.41
CA GLN A 126 9.89 10.72 14.34
C GLN A 126 10.27 9.25 14.51
N LEU A 127 11.53 8.91 14.27
CA LEU A 127 12.06 7.60 14.60
C LEU A 127 12.17 7.44 16.13
N VAL A 128 11.49 6.43 16.66
CA VAL A 128 11.52 6.07 18.10
C VAL A 128 12.64 5.08 18.37
N SER A 129 12.73 4.03 17.57
CA SER A 129 13.76 3.00 17.67
C SER A 129 13.95 2.25 16.37
N ALA A 130 15.14 1.69 16.17
CA ALA A 130 15.42 0.79 15.06
C ALA A 130 16.36 -0.33 15.51
N THR A 131 16.13 -1.51 14.95
CA THR A 131 16.99 -2.70 15.03
C THR A 131 17.30 -3.17 13.60
N LYS A 132 17.95 -4.31 13.44
CA LYS A 132 18.17 -4.91 12.11
C LYS A 132 16.89 -5.38 11.42
N SER A 133 15.82 -5.63 12.17
CA SER A 133 14.59 -6.24 11.64
C SER A 133 13.31 -5.46 11.98
N GLU A 134 13.41 -4.37 12.73
CA GLU A 134 12.24 -3.56 13.13
C GLU A 134 12.61 -2.09 13.23
N ALA A 135 11.70 -1.21 12.85
CA ALA A 135 11.78 0.24 13.08
C ALA A 135 10.42 0.78 13.53
N LYS A 136 10.42 1.70 14.49
CA LYS A 136 9.21 2.29 15.10
C LYS A 136 9.22 3.79 14.90
N PHE A 137 8.07 4.31 14.52
CA PHE A 137 7.88 5.72 14.21
C PHE A 137 6.65 6.26 14.92
N THR A 138 6.67 7.56 15.19
CA THR A 138 5.53 8.25 15.81
C THR A 138 5.33 9.62 15.18
N LYS A 139 4.08 10.14 15.25
CA LYS A 139 3.74 11.48 14.75
C LYS A 139 2.51 12.02 15.46
N GLU A 140 2.59 13.26 15.94
CA GLU A 140 1.41 14.06 16.28
C GLU A 140 0.88 14.76 15.04
N MET A 141 -0.42 14.67 14.79
CA MET A 141 -1.07 15.29 13.63
C MET A 141 -2.29 16.12 14.06
N HIS A 142 -2.54 17.16 13.28
CA HIS A 142 -3.75 17.97 13.36
C HIS A 142 -4.32 18.13 11.96
N VAL A 143 -5.50 17.58 11.71
CA VAL A 143 -6.18 17.69 10.41
C VAL A 143 -7.59 18.25 10.62
N GLU A 144 -8.11 18.95 9.62
CA GLU A 144 -9.48 19.44 9.60
C GLU A 144 -10.24 18.75 8.47
N ASN A 145 -11.44 18.24 8.75
CA ASN A 145 -12.26 17.64 7.71
C ASN A 145 -13.14 18.67 6.99
N TYR A 146 -13.75 18.27 5.88
CA TYR A 146 -14.54 19.16 5.00
C TYR A 146 -15.66 19.91 5.73
N ILE A 147 -16.33 19.33 6.73
CA ILE A 147 -17.34 20.04 7.52
C ILE A 147 -16.77 21.03 8.54
N GLY A 148 -15.42 21.05 8.71
CA GLY A 148 -14.72 21.94 9.63
C GLY A 148 -14.51 21.35 11.03
N THR A 149 -14.54 20.03 11.17
CA THR A 149 -14.18 19.36 12.43
C THR A 149 -12.66 19.19 12.49
N ALA A 150 -12.05 19.76 13.54
CA ALA A 150 -10.65 19.55 13.86
C ALA A 150 -10.44 18.20 14.53
N LEU A 151 -9.49 17.43 14.04
CA LEU A 151 -9.15 16.10 14.51
C LEU A 151 -7.67 16.09 14.91
N ASP A 152 -7.42 16.00 16.22
CA ASP A 152 -6.07 15.80 16.76
C ASP A 152 -5.83 14.31 16.93
N LEU A 153 -4.70 13.82 16.44
CA LEU A 153 -4.35 12.42 16.52
C LEU A 153 -2.87 12.17 16.76
N HIS A 154 -2.60 11.11 17.49
CA HIS A 154 -1.28 10.50 17.59
C HIS A 154 -1.22 9.28 16.67
N VAL A 155 -0.14 9.14 15.92
CA VAL A 155 0.13 7.99 15.05
C VAL A 155 1.33 7.25 15.58
N ASP A 156 1.19 5.93 15.74
CA ASP A 156 2.30 4.98 15.88
C ASP A 156 2.36 4.10 14.63
N ARG A 157 3.56 3.90 14.10
CA ARG A 157 3.81 3.03 12.95
C ARG A 157 5.04 2.17 13.21
N ASP A 158 4.82 0.88 13.34
CA ASP A 158 5.88 -0.12 13.48
C ASP A 158 6.06 -0.84 12.14
N VAL A 159 7.30 -0.96 11.66
CA VAL A 159 7.67 -1.69 10.44
C VAL A 159 8.58 -2.83 10.83
N ARG A 160 8.19 -4.07 10.50
CA ARG A 160 8.92 -5.27 10.88
C ARG A 160 9.17 -6.18 9.67
N LEU A 161 10.40 -6.61 9.47
CA LEU A 161 10.75 -7.65 8.51
C LEU A 161 10.26 -9.01 9.00
N LEU A 162 9.62 -9.80 8.13
CA LEU A 162 9.06 -11.10 8.46
C LEU A 162 10.02 -12.22 8.06
N GLY A 163 10.29 -13.12 8.98
CA GLY A 163 11.03 -14.36 8.69
C GLY A 163 10.15 -15.40 8.00
N LYS A 164 10.81 -16.43 7.43
CA LYS A 164 10.16 -17.53 6.70
C LYS A 164 9.08 -18.25 7.52
N GLU A 165 9.35 -18.49 8.79
CA GLU A 165 8.41 -19.14 9.71
C GLU A 165 7.15 -18.31 9.94
N ASN A 166 7.31 -16.99 10.10
CA ASN A 166 6.17 -16.07 10.23
C ASN A 166 5.29 -16.10 8.98
N ILE A 167 5.90 -16.08 7.79
CA ILE A 167 5.19 -16.12 6.50
C ILE A 167 4.49 -17.47 6.32
N ASN A 168 5.16 -18.58 6.63
CA ASN A 168 4.57 -19.92 6.58
C ASN A 168 3.31 -20.00 7.46
N GLN A 169 3.42 -19.52 8.69
CA GLN A 169 2.29 -19.51 9.64
C GLN A 169 1.16 -18.58 9.16
N LEU A 170 1.49 -17.37 8.71
CA LEU A 170 0.54 -16.37 8.25
C LEU A 170 -0.31 -16.87 7.08
N LEU A 171 0.34 -17.48 6.09
CA LEU A 171 -0.32 -17.93 4.86
C LEU A 171 -0.77 -19.42 4.91
N GLY A 172 -0.41 -20.16 5.94
CA GLY A 172 -0.69 -21.58 6.07
C GLY A 172 -0.01 -22.43 4.98
N ILE A 173 1.24 -22.09 4.66
CA ILE A 173 2.07 -22.73 3.61
C ILE A 173 3.36 -23.29 4.19
N ASN A 174 4.05 -24.11 3.39
CA ASN A 174 5.43 -24.52 3.65
C ASN A 174 6.29 -24.13 2.45
N LEU A 175 7.02 -23.03 2.57
CA LEU A 175 7.89 -22.54 1.51
C LEU A 175 9.06 -23.52 1.29
N SER A 176 9.28 -23.90 0.03
CA SER A 176 10.48 -24.66 -0.37
C SER A 176 11.75 -23.82 -0.13
N LYS A 177 12.90 -24.47 -0.14
CA LYS A 177 14.21 -23.79 -0.02
C LYS A 177 14.56 -22.96 -1.26
N ASP A 178 13.94 -23.28 -2.40
CA ASP A 178 14.23 -22.68 -3.70
C ASP A 178 13.39 -21.40 -3.94
N VAL A 179 12.41 -21.10 -3.05
CA VAL A 179 11.64 -19.88 -3.07
C VAL A 179 12.44 -18.77 -2.36
N LYS A 180 12.74 -17.73 -3.09
CA LYS A 180 13.23 -16.45 -2.58
C LYS A 180 12.05 -15.62 -2.13
N MET A 181 12.16 -14.95 -1.00
CA MET A 181 11.09 -14.14 -0.45
C MET A 181 11.62 -12.95 0.33
N VAL A 182 10.86 -11.89 0.33
CA VAL A 182 10.91 -10.82 1.32
C VAL A 182 9.49 -10.52 1.77
N GLY A 183 9.30 -10.33 3.05
CA GLY A 183 8.02 -9.93 3.60
C GLY A 183 8.21 -8.97 4.75
N PHE A 184 7.31 -8.01 4.88
CA PHE A 184 7.28 -7.10 6.01
C PHE A 184 5.84 -6.85 6.46
N GLU A 185 5.71 -6.51 7.74
CA GLU A 185 4.47 -6.11 8.37
C GLU A 185 4.58 -4.66 8.82
N THR A 186 3.50 -3.89 8.61
CA THR A 186 3.33 -2.62 9.28
C THR A 186 2.14 -2.69 10.24
N ALA A 187 2.36 -2.30 11.48
CA ALA A 187 1.32 -2.08 12.47
C ALA A 187 1.11 -0.57 12.58
N ASN A 188 -0.06 -0.11 12.17
CA ASN A 188 -0.38 1.31 12.09
C ASN A 188 -1.50 1.62 13.08
N SER A 189 -1.26 2.53 14.00
CA SER A 189 -2.22 2.91 15.03
C SER A 189 -2.53 4.41 14.95
N ILE A 190 -3.80 4.76 15.10
CA ILE A 190 -4.25 6.14 15.30
C ILE A 190 -4.99 6.26 16.63
N THR A 191 -4.60 7.22 17.43
CA THR A 191 -5.23 7.52 18.73
C THR A 191 -5.88 8.90 18.67
N ASN A 192 -7.15 9.00 19.03
CA ASN A 192 -7.81 10.30 19.16
C ASN A 192 -7.23 11.03 20.37
N THR A 193 -6.38 12.03 20.15
CA THR A 193 -5.79 12.89 21.21
C THR A 193 -6.57 14.17 21.43
N GLY A 194 -7.61 14.40 20.61
CA GLY A 194 -8.50 15.55 20.73
C GLY A 194 -9.47 15.46 21.90
N LYS A 195 -10.37 16.44 21.96
CA LYS A 195 -11.40 16.56 23.03
C LYS A 195 -12.77 16.08 22.60
N ILE A 196 -12.98 15.84 21.31
CA ILE A 196 -14.26 15.43 20.73
C ILE A 196 -14.19 13.98 20.26
N PRO A 197 -15.28 13.20 20.38
CA PRO A 197 -15.33 11.86 19.82
C PRO A 197 -15.35 11.91 18.28
N TRP A 198 -14.68 10.97 17.66
CA TRP A 198 -14.84 10.69 16.24
C TRP A 198 -16.04 9.76 16.06
N ASN A 199 -17.03 10.21 15.33
CA ASN A 199 -18.28 9.51 15.15
C ASN A 199 -18.98 9.94 13.84
N LYS A 200 -20.18 9.43 13.62
CA LYS A 200 -20.98 9.74 12.42
C LYS A 200 -21.33 11.23 12.25
N THR A 201 -21.30 12.01 13.32
CA THR A 201 -21.61 13.44 13.29
C THR A 201 -20.36 14.28 13.04
N ASN A 202 -19.26 13.95 13.70
CA ASN A 202 -18.01 14.73 13.67
C ASN A 202 -17.07 14.29 12.54
N GLY A 203 -17.34 13.11 11.96
CA GLY A 203 -16.45 12.43 11.05
C GLY A 203 -15.54 11.43 11.74
N MET A 204 -15.11 10.45 10.96
CA MET A 204 -14.20 9.39 11.39
C MET A 204 -13.09 9.26 10.35
N LEU A 205 -11.88 9.00 10.80
CA LEU A 205 -10.77 8.65 9.93
C LEU A 205 -10.72 7.14 9.68
N SER A 206 -9.96 6.71 8.69
CA SER A 206 -9.49 5.34 8.55
C SER A 206 -7.98 5.34 8.30
N ILE A 207 -7.29 4.30 8.71
CA ILE A 207 -5.94 4.04 8.26
C ILE A 207 -6.05 3.48 6.84
N TRP A 208 -5.27 4.05 5.91
CA TRP A 208 -5.27 3.67 4.50
C TRP A 208 -3.84 3.40 4.06
N ILE A 209 -3.53 2.14 3.78
CA ILE A 209 -2.21 1.71 3.36
C ILE A 209 -2.20 1.50 1.85
N LEU A 210 -1.26 2.17 1.18
CA LEU A 210 -1.14 2.16 -0.27
C LEU A 210 0.28 1.75 -0.68
N SER A 211 0.38 0.83 -1.62
CA SER A 211 1.66 0.50 -2.27
C SER A 211 1.82 1.27 -3.58
N MET A 212 3.06 1.52 -4.00
CA MET A 212 3.43 1.81 -5.38
C MET A 212 4.45 0.77 -5.82
N LEU A 213 4.00 -0.18 -6.61
CA LEU A 213 4.82 -1.32 -7.07
C LEU A 213 5.18 -1.15 -8.53
N ASN A 214 6.37 -1.62 -8.91
CA ASN A 214 6.84 -1.59 -10.29
C ASN A 214 5.93 -2.44 -11.19
N ALA A 215 5.29 -1.83 -12.19
CA ALA A 215 4.47 -2.53 -13.17
C ALA A 215 5.28 -3.04 -14.36
N SER A 216 4.89 -4.21 -14.90
CA SER A 216 5.26 -4.66 -16.25
C SER A 216 4.01 -4.76 -17.14
N GLU A 217 4.20 -4.99 -18.43
CA GLU A 217 3.07 -5.20 -19.37
C GLU A 217 2.23 -6.45 -19.02
N LYS A 218 2.80 -7.37 -18.24
CA LYS A 218 2.19 -8.64 -17.85
C LYS A 218 1.84 -8.71 -16.38
N THR A 219 1.66 -7.55 -15.72
CA THR A 219 1.22 -7.51 -14.33
C THR A 219 -0.30 -7.63 -14.25
N MET A 220 -0.77 -8.58 -13.46
CA MET A 220 -2.19 -8.81 -13.15
C MET A 220 -2.39 -8.77 -11.64
N VAL A 221 -3.23 -7.85 -11.15
CA VAL A 221 -3.72 -7.88 -9.78
C VAL A 221 -4.84 -8.89 -9.66
N VAL A 222 -4.84 -9.66 -8.58
CA VAL A 222 -5.88 -10.62 -8.25
C VAL A 222 -6.38 -10.45 -6.83
N ALA A 223 -7.68 -10.54 -6.65
CA ALA A 223 -8.33 -10.47 -5.34
C ALA A 223 -9.40 -11.55 -5.21
N PRO A 224 -9.26 -12.51 -4.31
CA PRO A 224 -10.34 -13.43 -3.99
C PRO A 224 -11.46 -12.69 -3.26
N PHE A 225 -12.71 -13.09 -3.50
CA PHE A 225 -13.87 -12.45 -2.90
C PHE A 225 -14.93 -13.45 -2.44
N LYS A 226 -15.78 -13.05 -1.50
CA LYS A 226 -16.92 -13.85 -1.01
C LYS A 226 -18.02 -13.87 -2.05
N GLN A 227 -18.30 -15.05 -2.61
CA GLN A 227 -19.29 -15.20 -3.69
C GLN A 227 -20.73 -15.05 -3.21
N ASP A 228 -21.03 -15.45 -1.97
CA ASP A 228 -22.38 -15.48 -1.41
C ASP A 228 -22.84 -14.12 -0.81
N ALA A 229 -22.01 -13.07 -0.87
CA ALA A 229 -22.40 -11.76 -0.38
C ALA A 229 -23.33 -11.05 -1.38
N GLU A 230 -24.18 -10.15 -0.88
CA GLU A 230 -25.06 -9.31 -1.71
C GLU A 230 -24.29 -8.11 -2.30
N GLY A 231 -24.87 -7.49 -3.33
CA GLY A 231 -24.36 -6.30 -3.99
C GLY A 231 -23.31 -6.60 -5.06
N PRO A 232 -22.71 -5.54 -5.65
CA PRO A 232 -21.74 -5.67 -6.72
C PRO A 232 -20.48 -6.39 -6.23
N VAL A 233 -19.78 -7.09 -7.15
CA VAL A 233 -18.53 -7.78 -6.84
C VAL A 233 -17.41 -6.80 -6.52
N TYR A 234 -17.41 -5.67 -7.23
CA TYR A 234 -16.45 -4.58 -7.08
C TYR A 234 -17.08 -3.24 -7.48
N THR A 235 -16.49 -2.16 -7.01
CA THR A 235 -16.66 -0.79 -7.51
C THR A 235 -15.60 -0.54 -8.56
N ASP A 236 -15.94 -0.01 -9.75
CA ASP A 236 -15.01 0.17 -10.87
C ASP A 236 -15.22 1.48 -11.65
N ASP A 237 -15.79 2.48 -10.97
CA ASP A 237 -16.17 3.76 -11.56
C ASP A 237 -15.49 4.98 -10.92
N TYR A 238 -14.37 4.78 -10.18
CA TYR A 238 -13.64 5.87 -9.53
C TYR A 238 -13.08 6.93 -10.51
N PHE A 239 -12.60 6.48 -11.65
CA PHE A 239 -12.05 7.33 -12.74
C PHE A 239 -12.76 7.07 -14.08
N GLY A 240 -14.03 6.70 -14.03
CA GLY A 240 -14.80 6.16 -15.13
C GLY A 240 -14.76 4.62 -15.15
N LYS A 241 -15.69 4.03 -15.87
CA LYS A 241 -15.86 2.58 -15.94
C LYS A 241 -14.61 1.89 -16.47
N VAL A 242 -14.12 0.88 -15.76
CA VAL A 242 -12.97 0.08 -16.22
C VAL A 242 -13.38 -0.79 -17.41
N PRO A 243 -12.64 -0.78 -18.54
CA PRO A 243 -12.95 -1.61 -19.70
C PRO A 243 -12.91 -3.12 -19.41
N ALA A 244 -13.77 -3.88 -20.06
CA ALA A 244 -13.96 -5.32 -19.80
C ALA A 244 -12.72 -6.18 -20.15
N ASP A 245 -11.84 -5.71 -21.02
CA ASP A 245 -10.56 -6.36 -21.33
C ASP A 245 -9.50 -6.14 -20.24
N ARG A 246 -9.79 -5.27 -19.25
CA ARG A 246 -8.90 -4.94 -18.16
C ARG A 246 -9.39 -5.41 -16.78
N LEU A 247 -10.67 -5.74 -16.67
CA LEU A 247 -11.30 -6.15 -15.42
C LEU A 247 -12.32 -7.25 -15.66
N ARG A 248 -12.11 -8.36 -15.00
CA ARG A 248 -13.05 -9.50 -15.01
C ARG A 248 -13.08 -10.18 -13.65
N HIS A 249 -14.07 -10.99 -13.40
CA HIS A 249 -14.10 -11.92 -12.27
C HIS A 249 -14.55 -13.29 -12.74
N GLU A 250 -13.97 -14.31 -12.13
CA GLU A 250 -14.26 -15.70 -12.43
C GLU A 250 -13.89 -16.57 -11.23
N ASN A 251 -14.72 -17.58 -10.93
CA ASN A 251 -14.45 -18.56 -9.86
C ASN A 251 -14.09 -17.96 -8.50
N GLY A 252 -14.73 -16.85 -8.11
CA GLY A 252 -14.49 -16.20 -6.82
C GLY A 252 -13.22 -15.35 -6.76
N VAL A 253 -12.62 -15.05 -7.92
CA VAL A 253 -11.43 -14.18 -8.02
C VAL A 253 -11.67 -13.06 -9.02
N ILE A 254 -11.28 -11.84 -8.64
CA ILE A 254 -11.22 -10.66 -9.48
C ILE A 254 -9.84 -10.62 -10.15
N PHE A 255 -9.80 -10.26 -11.42
CA PHE A 255 -8.60 -10.04 -12.22
C PHE A 255 -8.60 -8.62 -12.74
N PHE A 256 -7.61 -7.84 -12.35
CA PHE A 256 -7.47 -6.43 -12.73
C PHE A 256 -6.10 -6.20 -13.35
N LYS A 257 -6.07 -5.76 -14.63
CA LYS A 257 -4.85 -5.53 -15.39
C LYS A 257 -4.11 -4.30 -14.89
N ALA A 258 -2.88 -4.49 -14.44
CA ALA A 258 -2.06 -3.49 -13.76
C ALA A 258 -0.74 -3.22 -14.52
N ASP A 259 -0.84 -2.85 -15.80
CA ASP A 259 0.27 -2.67 -16.75
C ASP A 259 0.77 -1.22 -16.86
N ALA A 260 0.28 -0.33 -16.02
CA ALA A 260 0.56 1.11 -16.02
C ALA A 260 0.28 1.81 -17.39
N LYS A 261 -0.73 1.33 -18.13
CA LYS A 261 -1.11 1.91 -19.44
C LYS A 261 -2.45 2.61 -19.47
N TYR A 262 -3.31 2.33 -18.48
CA TYR A 262 -4.66 2.88 -18.42
C TYR A 262 -5.04 3.21 -16.99
N ARG A 263 -5.22 4.49 -16.66
CA ARG A 263 -5.58 4.93 -15.32
C ARG A 263 -6.93 4.36 -14.92
N SER A 264 -6.93 3.53 -13.89
CA SER A 264 -8.12 2.86 -13.40
C SER A 264 -7.98 2.47 -11.93
N LYS A 265 -9.12 2.34 -11.24
CA LYS A 265 -9.16 1.91 -9.83
C LYS A 265 -10.36 1.00 -9.63
N ILE A 266 -10.19 -0.02 -8.82
CA ILE A 266 -11.27 -0.87 -8.33
C ILE A 266 -11.33 -0.82 -6.81
N GLY A 267 -12.53 -1.06 -6.27
CA GLY A 267 -12.75 -1.21 -4.84
C GLY A 267 -13.56 -2.46 -4.53
N ILE A 268 -13.33 -3.04 -3.37
CA ILE A 268 -14.02 -4.24 -2.89
C ILE A 268 -14.61 -3.92 -1.52
N SER A 269 -15.93 -4.00 -1.42
CA SER A 269 -16.66 -3.73 -0.17
C SER A 269 -16.29 -4.73 0.94
N PRO A 270 -16.42 -4.36 2.21
CA PRO A 270 -16.10 -5.25 3.33
C PRO A 270 -16.94 -6.53 3.36
N SER A 271 -18.16 -6.50 2.80
CA SER A 271 -19.00 -7.68 2.66
C SER A 271 -18.45 -8.70 1.66
N ARG A 272 -17.78 -8.23 0.61
CA ARG A 272 -17.17 -9.04 -0.45
C ARG A 272 -15.71 -9.39 -0.18
N ALA A 273 -14.97 -8.51 0.48
CA ALA A 273 -13.53 -8.66 0.67
C ALA A 273 -13.16 -9.93 1.46
N LEU A 274 -12.03 -10.51 1.09
CA LEU A 274 -11.24 -11.44 1.89
C LEU A 274 -9.94 -10.73 2.31
N PRO A 275 -9.23 -11.17 3.35
CA PRO A 275 -8.07 -10.45 3.90
C PRO A 275 -6.80 -10.60 3.03
N PHE A 276 -6.98 -10.81 1.74
CA PHE A 276 -5.89 -11.00 0.77
C PHE A 276 -6.19 -10.27 -0.53
N ILE A 277 -5.18 -9.66 -1.09
CA ILE A 277 -5.09 -9.19 -2.46
C ILE A 277 -3.65 -9.37 -2.91
N GLY A 278 -3.38 -9.52 -4.19
CA GLY A 278 -2.02 -9.65 -4.65
C GLY A 278 -1.89 -9.43 -6.15
N SER A 279 -0.73 -9.74 -6.68
CA SER A 279 -0.44 -9.62 -8.09
C SER A 279 0.55 -10.66 -8.55
N TYR A 280 0.53 -10.93 -9.83
CA TYR A 280 1.59 -11.69 -10.50
C TYR A 280 2.12 -10.92 -11.69
N ASP A 281 3.41 -10.65 -11.67
CA ASP A 281 4.16 -10.15 -12.82
C ASP A 281 4.75 -11.34 -13.58
N ALA A 282 4.11 -11.71 -14.69
CA ALA A 282 4.53 -12.87 -15.49
C ALA A 282 5.82 -12.64 -16.30
N GLU A 283 6.26 -11.38 -16.42
CA GLU A 283 7.54 -11.04 -17.07
C GLU A 283 8.71 -11.26 -16.11
N LYS A 284 8.57 -10.79 -14.88
CA LYS A 284 9.58 -10.89 -13.83
C LYS A 284 9.45 -12.16 -12.97
N GLN A 285 8.34 -12.88 -13.11
CA GLN A 285 7.98 -14.04 -12.29
C GLN A 285 7.92 -13.73 -10.79
N VAL A 286 7.34 -12.58 -10.46
CA VAL A 286 7.15 -12.13 -9.08
C VAL A 286 5.69 -12.32 -8.69
N LEU A 287 5.45 -13.07 -7.62
CA LEU A 287 4.16 -13.18 -6.97
C LEU A 287 4.17 -12.29 -5.72
N THR A 288 3.29 -11.30 -5.69
CA THR A 288 3.07 -10.41 -4.55
C THR A 288 1.80 -10.80 -3.83
N VAL A 289 1.87 -10.88 -2.50
CA VAL A 289 0.73 -11.11 -1.62
C VAL A 289 0.66 -9.97 -0.62
N ALA A 290 -0.45 -9.28 -0.58
CA ALA A 290 -0.81 -8.40 0.53
C ALA A 290 -1.85 -9.09 1.41
N GLN A 291 -1.59 -9.13 2.72
CA GLN A 291 -2.50 -9.64 3.75
C GLN A 291 -2.73 -8.53 4.78
N PHE A 292 -3.95 -8.33 5.21
CA PHE A 292 -4.30 -7.22 6.10
C PHE A 292 -5.41 -7.60 7.07
N ASP A 293 -5.58 -6.78 8.12
CA ASP A 293 -6.68 -6.95 9.06
C ASP A 293 -8.01 -6.61 8.38
N LEU A 294 -8.92 -7.56 8.42
CA LEU A 294 -10.29 -7.41 7.93
C LEU A 294 -11.25 -7.90 9.02
N PRO A 295 -11.61 -7.05 9.99
CA PRO A 295 -12.53 -7.46 11.06
C PRO A 295 -13.88 -7.81 10.46
N GLY A 296 -14.45 -8.89 10.96
CA GLY A 296 -15.77 -9.37 10.57
C GLY A 296 -16.91 -8.52 11.15
N GLY A 297 -18.13 -8.96 10.90
CA GLY A 297 -19.35 -8.31 11.39
C GLY A 297 -19.77 -7.09 10.54
N ASN A 298 -20.43 -6.12 11.17
CA ASN A 298 -20.96 -4.92 10.50
C ASN A 298 -19.94 -3.75 10.52
N SER A 299 -18.66 -4.04 10.31
CA SER A 299 -17.63 -2.99 10.23
C SER A 299 -17.92 -2.05 9.09
N GLN A 300 -17.99 -0.75 9.39
CA GLN A 300 -18.24 0.31 8.42
C GLN A 300 -16.91 0.88 7.94
N TYR A 301 -16.83 1.25 6.66
CA TYR A 301 -15.64 1.82 6.03
C TYR A 301 -15.95 3.18 5.47
N VAL A 302 -15.03 4.13 5.62
CA VAL A 302 -15.23 5.49 5.08
C VAL A 302 -15.26 5.46 3.56
N ASN A 303 -16.22 6.18 2.98
CA ASN A 303 -16.37 6.29 1.54
C ASN A 303 -15.47 7.42 1.00
N GLY A 304 -14.60 7.10 0.05
CA GLY A 304 -13.64 8.04 -0.54
C GLY A 304 -14.11 8.75 -1.81
N LYS A 305 -15.37 8.58 -2.26
CA LYS A 305 -15.87 9.23 -3.49
C LYS A 305 -15.90 10.75 -3.33
N TRP A 306 -15.52 11.45 -4.39
CA TRP A 306 -15.40 12.92 -4.43
C TRP A 306 -16.75 13.60 -4.66
N GLU A 307 -17.65 13.47 -3.70
CA GLU A 307 -18.98 14.06 -3.68
C GLU A 307 -19.53 14.15 -2.26
N LEU A 308 -20.54 14.97 -2.01
CA LEU A 308 -21.30 14.87 -0.77
C LEU A 308 -22.11 13.56 -0.79
N GLN A 309 -21.82 12.70 0.15
CA GLN A 309 -22.25 11.31 0.15
C GLN A 309 -23.52 11.14 1.00
N LYS A 310 -24.50 10.41 0.46
CA LYS A 310 -25.67 10.00 1.24
C LYS A 310 -25.30 8.99 2.33
N ASP A 311 -24.36 8.10 2.02
CA ASP A 311 -23.83 7.12 2.97
C ASP A 311 -22.28 7.21 3.02
N PRO A 312 -21.74 8.01 3.95
CA PRO A 312 -20.31 8.23 4.04
C PRO A 312 -19.53 7.04 4.63
N LEU A 313 -20.23 5.98 5.05
CA LEU A 313 -19.64 4.80 5.69
C LEU A 313 -19.84 3.51 4.86
N SER A 314 -20.18 3.65 3.60
CA SER A 314 -20.32 2.55 2.63
C SER A 314 -19.09 2.42 1.72
N GLY A 315 -17.90 2.65 2.26
CA GLY A 315 -16.66 2.58 1.52
C GLY A 315 -16.13 1.17 1.31
N ASP A 316 -15.09 1.07 0.51
CA ASP A 316 -14.39 -0.17 0.21
C ASP A 316 -13.28 -0.46 1.24
N ALA A 317 -13.10 -1.75 1.56
CA ALA A 317 -12.05 -2.21 2.47
C ALA A 317 -10.71 -2.45 1.76
N VAL A 318 -10.78 -2.73 0.46
CA VAL A 318 -9.64 -3.08 -0.39
C VAL A 318 -9.77 -2.34 -1.70
N ASN A 319 -8.66 -1.79 -2.19
CA ASN A 319 -8.61 -1.19 -3.50
C ASN A 319 -7.39 -1.67 -4.29
N ALA A 320 -7.45 -1.52 -5.60
CA ALA A 320 -6.30 -1.59 -6.47
C ALA A 320 -6.35 -0.46 -7.50
N TYR A 321 -5.21 0.15 -7.74
CA TYR A 321 -5.05 1.24 -8.69
C TYR A 321 -4.01 0.86 -9.75
N ASN A 322 -4.26 1.22 -10.97
CA ASN A 322 -3.31 1.14 -12.06
C ASN A 322 -3.10 2.54 -12.64
N ASP A 323 -1.86 3.00 -12.63
CA ASP A 323 -1.55 4.29 -13.25
C ASP A 323 -1.59 4.20 -14.78
N GLY A 324 -1.69 5.34 -15.43
CA GLY A 324 -1.77 5.43 -16.88
C GLY A 324 -1.90 6.87 -17.33
N VAL A 325 -1.77 7.06 -18.63
CA VAL A 325 -1.88 8.40 -19.20
C VAL A 325 -3.28 8.97 -19.00
N ASN A 326 -3.36 10.13 -18.38
CA ASN A 326 -4.57 10.92 -18.22
C ASN A 326 -4.29 12.36 -18.66
N ASN A 327 -5.02 12.86 -19.66
CA ASN A 327 -4.83 14.20 -20.27
C ASN A 327 -3.36 14.48 -20.65
N GLY A 328 -2.65 13.48 -21.18
CA GLY A 328 -1.26 13.58 -21.60
C GLY A 328 -0.23 13.47 -20.48
N ASN A 329 -0.66 13.31 -19.22
CA ASN A 329 0.22 13.16 -18.05
C ASN A 329 0.09 11.77 -17.44
N GLN A 330 1.20 11.25 -16.94
CA GLN A 330 1.28 10.02 -16.16
C GLN A 330 2.20 10.26 -14.97
N LEU A 331 1.81 9.77 -13.76
CA LEU A 331 2.66 9.88 -12.56
C LEU A 331 3.86 8.94 -12.65
N GLY A 332 3.65 7.72 -13.15
CA GLY A 332 4.72 6.75 -13.34
C GLY A 332 4.25 5.37 -13.78
N LYS A 333 5.20 4.46 -13.96
CA LYS A 333 4.92 3.07 -14.35
C LYS A 333 4.71 2.21 -13.11
N PHE A 334 3.61 2.42 -12.39
CA PHE A 334 3.29 1.69 -11.16
C PHE A 334 1.82 1.28 -11.11
N TYR A 335 1.56 0.38 -10.21
CA TYR A 335 0.22 0.02 -9.73
C TYR A 335 0.21 0.01 -8.21
N GLU A 336 -0.99 0.05 -7.64
CA GLU A 336 -1.17 0.05 -6.19
C GLU A 336 -2.03 -1.12 -5.75
N ILE A 337 -1.70 -1.65 -4.59
CA ILE A 337 -2.50 -2.55 -3.78
C ILE A 337 -2.78 -1.81 -2.48
N GLU A 338 -4.04 -1.72 -2.09
CA GLU A 338 -4.46 -0.88 -0.99
C GLU A 338 -5.34 -1.64 -0.01
N SER A 339 -5.18 -1.35 1.29
CA SER A 339 -6.11 -1.79 2.32
C SER A 339 -6.50 -0.63 3.23
N SER A 340 -7.74 -0.65 3.70
CA SER A 340 -8.26 0.31 4.66
C SER A 340 -8.67 -0.37 5.97
N SER A 341 -8.47 0.32 7.08
CA SER A 341 -9.13 -0.05 8.33
C SER A 341 -10.61 0.29 8.26
N PRO A 342 -11.45 -0.29 9.12
CA PRO A 342 -12.75 0.29 9.40
C PRO A 342 -12.67 1.76 9.78
N ALA A 343 -13.80 2.47 9.66
CA ALA A 343 -13.94 3.82 10.17
C ALA A 343 -13.65 3.84 11.68
N ALA A 344 -12.74 4.71 12.09
CA ALA A 344 -12.28 4.82 13.47
C ALA A 344 -13.30 5.59 14.33
N GLU A 345 -14.30 4.89 14.85
CA GLU A 345 -15.21 5.46 15.85
C GLU A 345 -14.50 5.46 17.21
N LEU A 346 -13.90 6.60 17.57
CA LEU A 346 -12.99 6.72 18.71
C LEU A 346 -13.37 7.86 19.64
N ASP A 347 -13.66 7.53 20.89
CA ASP A 347 -13.66 8.52 21.98
C ASP A 347 -12.25 9.06 22.22
N PRO A 348 -12.11 10.26 22.84
CA PRO A 348 -10.82 10.77 23.27
C PRO A 348 -9.99 9.74 24.05
N GLY A 349 -8.72 9.58 23.68
CA GLY A 349 -7.77 8.62 24.24
C GLY A 349 -7.94 7.17 23.74
N LYS A 350 -8.85 6.89 22.81
CA LYS A 350 -9.01 5.55 22.22
C LYS A 350 -8.20 5.40 20.94
N THR A 351 -7.81 4.16 20.64
CA THR A 351 -6.91 3.81 19.54
C THR A 351 -7.55 2.76 18.63
N LEU A 352 -7.32 2.90 17.34
CA LEU A 352 -7.53 1.86 16.32
C LEU A 352 -6.18 1.46 15.75
N THR A 353 -5.97 0.16 15.54
CA THR A 353 -4.78 -0.38 14.88
C THR A 353 -5.17 -1.16 13.63
N HIS A 354 -4.38 -1.04 12.57
CA HIS A 354 -4.51 -1.79 11.31
C HIS A 354 -3.16 -2.36 10.92
N HIS A 355 -3.11 -3.68 10.73
CA HIS A 355 -1.92 -4.36 10.22
C HIS A 355 -2.04 -4.57 8.71
N HIS A 356 -0.95 -4.31 8.01
CA HIS A 356 -0.78 -4.63 6.60
C HIS A 356 0.53 -5.39 6.42
N ARG A 357 0.53 -6.39 5.56
CA ARG A 357 1.69 -7.23 5.29
C ARG A 357 1.87 -7.34 3.79
N THR A 358 3.05 -7.02 3.31
CA THR A 358 3.43 -7.16 1.90
C THR A 358 4.50 -8.23 1.81
N ILE A 359 4.31 -9.20 0.92
CA ILE A 359 5.23 -10.33 0.74
C ILE A 359 5.44 -10.56 -0.74
N HIS A 360 6.70 -10.60 -1.16
CA HIS A 360 7.09 -10.95 -2.53
C HIS A 360 7.76 -12.32 -2.56
N PHE A 361 7.39 -13.11 -3.55
CA PHE A 361 7.94 -14.43 -3.80
C PHE A 361 8.50 -14.53 -5.23
N MET A 362 9.69 -15.10 -5.34
CA MET A 362 10.33 -15.46 -6.59
C MET A 362 10.83 -16.91 -6.49
N GLY A 363 10.89 -17.61 -7.61
CA GLY A 363 11.39 -19.00 -7.62
C GLY A 363 10.72 -19.87 -8.65
N PRO A 364 10.85 -21.20 -8.53
CA PRO A 364 10.25 -22.13 -9.47
C PRO A 364 8.73 -21.91 -9.57
N LYS A 365 8.24 -21.90 -10.81
CA LYS A 365 6.82 -21.67 -11.10
C LYS A 365 5.89 -22.65 -10.35
N GLN A 366 6.33 -23.89 -10.16
CA GLN A 366 5.55 -24.88 -9.42
C GLN A 366 5.33 -24.44 -7.97
N ASP A 367 6.35 -23.87 -7.31
CA ASP A 367 6.25 -23.39 -5.94
C ASP A 367 5.37 -22.15 -5.87
N LEU A 368 5.52 -21.19 -6.82
CA LEU A 368 4.64 -20.02 -6.91
C LEU A 368 3.17 -20.42 -7.15
N ASN A 369 2.91 -21.47 -7.94
CA ASN A 369 1.57 -22.02 -8.11
C ASN A 369 1.00 -22.56 -6.80
N GLN A 370 1.78 -23.23 -5.98
CA GLN A 370 1.32 -23.75 -4.68
C GLN A 370 0.94 -22.62 -3.73
N ILE A 371 1.76 -21.57 -3.66
CA ILE A 371 1.48 -20.38 -2.86
C ILE A 371 0.19 -19.71 -3.36
N SER A 372 0.08 -19.46 -4.65
CA SER A 372 -1.05 -18.81 -5.28
C SER A 372 -2.36 -19.58 -5.11
N LEU A 373 -2.33 -20.91 -5.31
CA LEU A 373 -3.49 -21.77 -5.07
C LEU A 373 -3.96 -21.70 -3.61
N LYS A 374 -3.03 -21.66 -2.66
CA LYS A 374 -3.38 -21.57 -1.24
C LYS A 374 -3.98 -20.21 -0.85
N VAL A 375 -3.43 -19.11 -1.37
CA VAL A 375 -3.81 -17.75 -0.98
C VAL A 375 -4.99 -17.22 -1.82
N PHE A 376 -4.97 -17.45 -3.14
CA PHE A 376 -5.93 -16.87 -4.07
C PHE A 376 -6.89 -17.90 -4.69
N GLY A 377 -6.66 -19.20 -4.48
CA GLY A 377 -7.49 -20.27 -5.05
C GLY A 377 -7.22 -20.57 -6.53
N ILE A 378 -6.26 -19.90 -7.15
CA ILE A 378 -5.90 -20.05 -8.56
C ILE A 378 -4.38 -20.17 -8.75
N PRO A 379 -3.88 -20.89 -9.80
CA PRO A 379 -2.46 -20.90 -10.12
C PRO A 379 -2.04 -19.61 -10.80
N VAL A 380 -0.73 -19.26 -10.72
CA VAL A 380 -0.19 -18.05 -11.39
C VAL A 380 -0.37 -18.06 -12.91
N ASP A 381 -0.58 -19.24 -13.52
CA ASP A 381 -0.87 -19.37 -14.97
C ASP A 381 -2.19 -18.73 -15.37
N GLN A 382 -3.16 -18.63 -14.49
CA GLN A 382 -4.44 -17.95 -14.73
C GLN A 382 -4.37 -16.43 -14.54
N MET A 383 -3.24 -15.91 -14.04
CA MET A 383 -2.99 -14.48 -13.81
C MET A 383 -2.26 -13.81 -14.99
N LYS A 384 -2.54 -14.23 -16.24
CA LYS A 384 -1.86 -13.71 -17.45
C LYS A 384 -2.84 -12.97 -18.35
#